data_47f9da737df524aa6586288b56e4c597
#
_entry.id   47f9da737df524aa6586288b56e4c597
#
_cell.length_a   1.000
_cell.length_b   1.000
_cell.length_c   1.000
_cell.angle_alpha   90.00
_cell.angle_beta   90.00
_cell.angle_gamma   90.00
#
_symmetry.space_group_name_H-M   'P 1'
#
loop_
_entity.id
_entity.type
_entity.pdbx_description
1 polymer ?
#
loop_
_entity_poly.entity_id
_entity_poly.type
_entity_poly.pdbx_seq_one_letter_code
_entity_poly.pdbx_strand_id
1 'polypeptide(L)'
;MKAMIVDDDRTLADLLAFTLRREGFEPILAYDAPGAIHLFEKEAPDIIIVDVNMPGEPGLRNGFDVCRKIRLTSDVPIILLTVRDDEDDIIKGLTIGADDYVLKPFSPRQLVARIQTVLRRSSAGREQIAAPYEYKDLHFDPQLRVIVRPDQEPVSLTRLEARLLEYLMLNVGQVLPAERIIDHVWGQDGGNTEMLRQLIRRLRLKIEIYHDQPELIQNLPGVGYGFGV
;
A
#
# COMPACT_ATOMS: atom_id res chain seq x y z
N MET A 1 -1.21 6.64 -19.16
CA MET A 1 -0.78 6.46 -17.76
C MET A 1 0.67 6.06 -17.74
N LYS A 2 1.49 6.73 -16.91
CA LYS A 2 2.93 6.45 -16.78
C LYS A 2 3.18 5.37 -15.72
N ALA A 3 3.90 4.31 -16.08
CA ALA A 3 4.26 3.23 -15.16
C ALA A 3 5.78 3.17 -15.01
N MET A 4 6.30 3.45 -13.84
CA MET A 4 7.74 3.38 -13.58
C MET A 4 8.12 1.97 -13.13
N ILE A 5 9.12 1.39 -13.78
CA ILE A 5 9.72 0.09 -13.46
C ILE A 5 11.12 0.35 -12.92
N VAL A 6 11.40 -0.17 -11.73
CA VAL A 6 12.68 -0.03 -11.03
C VAL A 6 13.22 -1.43 -10.78
N ASP A 7 14.18 -1.85 -11.60
CA ASP A 7 14.79 -3.19 -11.53
C ASP A 7 16.18 -3.13 -12.15
N ASP A 8 17.20 -3.68 -11.49
CA ASP A 8 18.58 -3.72 -12.01
C ASP A 8 18.78 -4.78 -13.11
N ASP A 9 17.89 -5.77 -13.18
CA ASP A 9 17.80 -6.68 -14.32
C ASP A 9 17.16 -5.99 -15.53
N ARG A 10 18.02 -5.45 -16.39
CA ARG A 10 17.61 -4.76 -17.61
C ARG A 10 16.75 -5.62 -18.54
N THR A 11 17.00 -6.93 -18.59
CA THR A 11 16.25 -7.84 -19.45
C THR A 11 14.81 -7.98 -18.94
N LEU A 12 14.63 -8.12 -17.63
CA LEU A 12 13.31 -8.15 -17.02
C LEU A 12 12.60 -6.80 -17.16
N ALA A 13 13.29 -5.69 -16.88
CA ALA A 13 12.75 -4.35 -17.02
C ALA A 13 12.25 -4.07 -18.45
N ASP A 14 13.03 -4.44 -19.48
CA ASP A 14 12.66 -4.29 -20.89
C ASP A 14 11.46 -5.16 -21.27
N LEU A 15 11.40 -6.41 -20.79
CA LEU A 15 10.26 -7.29 -20.99
C LEU A 15 8.98 -6.72 -20.37
N LEU A 16 9.07 -6.19 -19.16
CA LEU A 16 7.95 -5.55 -18.47
C LEU A 16 7.54 -4.27 -19.19
N ALA A 17 8.48 -3.45 -19.62
CA ALA A 17 8.20 -2.25 -20.40
C ALA A 17 7.47 -2.57 -21.72
N PHE A 18 7.93 -3.58 -22.44
CA PHE A 18 7.24 -4.05 -23.64
C PHE A 18 5.81 -4.51 -23.35
N THR A 19 5.62 -5.29 -22.29
CA THR A 19 4.30 -5.77 -21.89
C THR A 19 3.37 -4.61 -21.51
N LEU A 20 3.85 -3.67 -20.71
CA LEU A 20 3.06 -2.52 -20.28
C LEU A 20 2.70 -1.56 -21.42
N ARG A 21 3.58 -1.37 -22.42
CA ARG A 21 3.23 -0.61 -23.63
C ARG A 21 2.06 -1.24 -24.40
N ARG A 22 2.01 -2.55 -24.49
CA ARG A 22 0.89 -3.26 -25.14
C ARG A 22 -0.43 -3.09 -24.40
N GLU A 23 -0.38 -2.84 -23.11
CA GLU A 23 -1.54 -2.57 -22.26
C GLU A 23 -1.88 -1.06 -22.17
N GLY A 24 -1.23 -0.23 -22.99
CA GLY A 24 -1.50 1.22 -23.07
C GLY A 24 -0.81 2.08 -22.01
N PHE A 25 0.18 1.54 -21.30
CA PHE A 25 1.01 2.32 -20.39
C PHE A 25 2.20 2.95 -21.11
N GLU A 26 2.69 4.05 -20.58
CA GLU A 26 3.97 4.67 -20.93
C GLU A 26 5.02 4.24 -19.88
N PRO A 27 5.92 3.29 -20.17
CA PRO A 27 6.87 2.81 -19.20
C PRO A 27 8.05 3.76 -19.05
N ILE A 28 8.45 4.01 -17.80
CA ILE A 28 9.65 4.72 -17.39
C ILE A 28 10.57 3.69 -16.73
N LEU A 29 11.82 3.61 -17.16
CA LEU A 29 12.78 2.63 -16.65
C LEU A 29 13.83 3.28 -15.76
N ALA A 30 13.99 2.77 -14.56
CA ALA A 30 15.09 3.06 -13.64
C ALA A 30 15.82 1.75 -13.31
N TYR A 31 17.14 1.78 -13.27
CA TYR A 31 17.96 0.58 -13.08
C TYR A 31 18.69 0.56 -11.73
N ASP A 32 18.49 1.60 -10.94
CA ASP A 32 19.06 1.75 -9.60
C ASP A 32 18.18 2.67 -8.73
N ALA A 33 18.42 2.67 -7.46
CA ALA A 33 17.62 3.42 -6.50
C ALA A 33 17.77 4.95 -6.63
N PRO A 34 18.95 5.54 -6.84
CA PRO A 34 19.09 6.99 -7.10
C PRO A 34 18.37 7.44 -8.38
N GLY A 35 18.51 6.68 -9.47
CA GLY A 35 17.83 6.94 -10.73
C GLY A 35 16.30 6.88 -10.58
N ALA A 36 15.81 5.93 -9.78
CA ALA A 36 14.38 5.81 -9.48
C ALA A 36 13.82 7.06 -8.79
N ILE A 37 14.51 7.59 -7.79
CA ILE A 37 14.08 8.82 -7.09
C ILE A 37 14.11 10.02 -8.05
N HIS A 38 15.19 10.17 -8.82
CA HIS A 38 15.29 11.26 -9.81
C HIS A 38 14.16 11.21 -10.84
N LEU A 39 13.91 10.02 -11.41
CA LEU A 39 12.85 9.86 -12.42
C LEU A 39 11.45 10.01 -11.81
N PHE A 40 11.24 9.57 -10.57
CA PHE A 40 9.99 9.79 -9.86
C PHE A 40 9.64 11.28 -9.75
N GLU A 41 10.60 12.10 -9.31
CA GLU A 41 10.41 13.56 -9.17
C GLU A 41 10.19 14.26 -10.52
N LYS A 42 10.88 13.82 -11.57
CA LYS A 42 10.82 14.42 -12.91
C LYS A 42 9.57 14.03 -13.67
N GLU A 43 9.20 12.74 -13.65
CA GLU A 43 8.19 12.17 -14.57
C GLU A 43 6.81 12.04 -13.95
N ALA A 44 6.70 12.11 -12.60
CA ALA A 44 5.46 11.95 -11.85
C ALA A 44 4.62 10.73 -12.32
N PRO A 45 5.13 9.50 -12.14
CA PRO A 45 4.44 8.29 -12.60
C PRO A 45 3.10 8.08 -11.87
N ASP A 46 2.15 7.43 -12.55
CA ASP A 46 0.84 7.04 -11.98
C ASP A 46 0.93 5.79 -11.11
N ILE A 47 1.95 4.94 -11.34
CA ILE A 47 2.24 3.73 -10.58
C ILE A 47 3.73 3.39 -10.67
N ILE A 48 4.25 2.76 -9.61
CA ILE A 48 5.65 2.32 -9.54
C ILE A 48 5.70 0.82 -9.25
N ILE A 49 6.53 0.11 -10.00
CA ILE A 49 6.87 -1.30 -9.80
C ILE A 49 8.33 -1.34 -9.40
N VAL A 50 8.65 -1.87 -8.22
CA VAL A 50 10.00 -1.81 -7.66
C VAL A 50 10.48 -3.21 -7.29
N ASP A 51 11.61 -3.64 -7.82
CA ASP A 51 12.31 -4.81 -7.29
C ASP A 51 12.88 -4.50 -5.90
N VAL A 52 12.64 -5.40 -4.96
CA VAL A 52 13.16 -5.31 -3.60
C VAL A 52 14.67 -5.54 -3.59
N ASN A 53 15.16 -6.48 -4.39
CA ASN A 53 16.52 -7.02 -4.33
C ASN A 53 17.52 -6.29 -5.24
N MET A 54 17.38 -5.00 -5.40
CA MET A 54 18.33 -4.19 -6.16
C MET A 54 19.54 -3.81 -5.32
N PRO A 55 20.74 -3.76 -5.92
CA PRO A 55 21.90 -3.16 -5.27
C PRO A 55 21.71 -1.65 -5.11
N GLY A 56 22.19 -1.10 -4.03
CA GLY A 56 22.05 0.33 -3.74
C GLY A 56 23.23 0.92 -3.00
N GLU A 57 23.16 2.20 -2.74
CA GLU A 57 24.16 3.01 -2.05
C GLU A 57 23.79 3.25 -0.58
N PRO A 58 24.70 3.74 0.29
CA PRO A 58 24.36 4.13 1.64
C PRO A 58 23.19 5.11 1.70
N GLY A 59 22.10 4.71 2.36
CA GLY A 59 20.84 5.49 2.45
C GLY A 59 19.77 5.12 1.42
N LEU A 60 20.12 4.41 0.35
CA LEU A 60 19.21 3.84 -0.65
C LEU A 60 19.71 2.44 -1.04
N ARG A 61 19.62 1.48 -0.14
CA ARG A 61 20.26 0.16 -0.25
C ARG A 61 19.51 -0.82 -1.15
N ASN A 62 18.21 -0.66 -1.27
CA ASN A 62 17.33 -1.60 -1.96
C ASN A 62 15.99 -0.94 -2.30
N GLY A 63 15.07 -1.69 -2.92
CA GLY A 63 13.73 -1.22 -3.30
C GLY A 63 12.86 -0.77 -2.13
N PHE A 64 13.08 -1.29 -0.93
CA PHE A 64 12.36 -0.81 0.27
C PHE A 64 12.71 0.64 0.61
N ASP A 65 13.98 1.01 0.49
CA ASP A 65 14.42 2.38 0.76
C ASP A 65 13.86 3.36 -0.29
N VAL A 66 13.74 2.92 -1.56
CA VAL A 66 13.05 3.67 -2.62
C VAL A 66 11.59 3.89 -2.24
N CYS A 67 10.88 2.82 -1.87
CA CYS A 67 9.48 2.90 -1.44
C CYS A 67 9.31 3.86 -0.24
N ARG A 68 10.14 3.71 0.80
CA ARG A 68 10.12 4.58 1.98
C ARG A 68 10.32 6.04 1.63
N LYS A 69 11.31 6.34 0.77
CA LYS A 69 11.62 7.72 0.37
C LYS A 69 10.49 8.35 -0.41
N ILE A 70 9.88 7.63 -1.35
CA ILE A 70 8.71 8.10 -2.11
C ILE A 70 7.53 8.37 -1.17
N ARG A 71 7.29 7.50 -0.18
CA ARG A 71 6.19 7.65 0.78
C ARG A 71 6.30 8.86 1.71
N LEU A 72 7.47 9.47 1.83
CA LEU A 72 7.60 10.74 2.56
C LEU A 72 6.90 11.91 1.84
N THR A 73 6.72 11.83 0.52
CA THR A 73 6.23 12.93 -0.32
C THR A 73 5.04 12.57 -1.21
N SER A 74 4.71 11.27 -1.36
CA SER A 74 3.69 10.84 -2.31
C SER A 74 3.00 9.54 -1.91
N ASP A 75 1.72 9.46 -2.29
CA ASP A 75 0.88 8.26 -2.20
C ASP A 75 0.70 7.57 -3.56
N VAL A 76 1.60 7.81 -4.50
CA VAL A 76 1.60 7.07 -5.77
C VAL A 76 1.55 5.56 -5.49
N PRO A 77 0.72 4.77 -6.17
CA PRO A 77 0.68 3.34 -5.99
C PRO A 77 2.05 2.69 -6.21
N ILE A 78 2.46 1.81 -5.28
CA ILE A 78 3.72 1.06 -5.38
C ILE A 78 3.44 -0.44 -5.26
N ILE A 79 3.91 -1.20 -6.24
CA ILE A 79 3.93 -2.67 -6.21
C ILE A 79 5.39 -3.11 -6.04
N LEU A 80 5.66 -3.96 -5.05
CA LEU A 80 6.97 -4.54 -4.84
C LEU A 80 7.10 -5.88 -5.56
N LEU A 81 8.24 -6.10 -6.21
CA LEU A 81 8.65 -7.42 -6.73
C LEU A 81 9.62 -8.05 -5.73
N THR A 82 9.37 -9.27 -5.28
CA THR A 82 10.20 -9.94 -4.28
C THR A 82 10.32 -11.44 -4.55
N VAL A 83 11.35 -12.10 -4.02
CA VAL A 83 11.53 -13.55 -4.10
C VAL A 83 10.79 -14.27 -2.97
N ARG A 84 10.42 -15.53 -3.18
CA ARG A 84 9.45 -16.31 -2.38
C ARG A 84 9.90 -16.63 -0.95
N ASP A 85 11.18 -16.58 -0.67
CA ASP A 85 11.74 -17.10 0.59
C ASP A 85 11.90 -16.06 1.69
N ASP A 86 11.42 -14.84 1.48
CA ASP A 86 11.61 -13.73 2.39
C ASP A 86 10.26 -13.20 2.92
N GLU A 87 9.61 -14.01 3.81
CA GLU A 87 8.42 -13.53 4.54
C GLU A 87 8.72 -12.21 5.28
N ASP A 88 9.94 -12.06 5.79
CA ASP A 88 10.39 -10.83 6.43
C ASP A 88 10.43 -9.64 5.47
N ASP A 89 10.76 -9.84 4.20
CA ASP A 89 10.77 -8.78 3.19
C ASP A 89 9.36 -8.38 2.76
N ILE A 90 8.43 -9.32 2.66
CA ILE A 90 7.01 -9.01 2.44
C ILE A 90 6.47 -8.17 3.60
N ILE A 91 6.75 -8.58 4.83
CA ILE A 91 6.36 -7.85 6.05
C ILE A 91 6.97 -6.45 6.06
N LYS A 92 8.25 -6.30 5.75
CA LYS A 92 8.94 -5.00 5.65
C LYS A 92 8.33 -4.12 4.56
N GLY A 93 8.11 -4.64 3.35
CA GLY A 93 7.54 -3.89 2.23
C GLY A 93 6.15 -3.33 2.53
N LEU A 94 5.29 -4.15 3.09
CA LEU A 94 3.97 -3.73 3.52
C LEU A 94 4.04 -2.74 4.71
N THR A 95 5.00 -2.90 5.62
CA THR A 95 5.22 -1.97 6.74
C THR A 95 5.68 -0.59 6.24
N ILE A 96 6.37 -0.50 5.11
CA ILE A 96 6.85 0.74 4.51
C ILE A 96 5.74 1.48 3.75
N GLY A 97 4.65 0.80 3.39
CA GLY A 97 3.51 1.42 2.71
C GLY A 97 3.34 1.04 1.25
N ALA A 98 3.90 -0.07 0.79
CA ALA A 98 3.56 -0.63 -0.52
C ALA A 98 2.07 -0.99 -0.60
N ASP A 99 1.48 -0.84 -1.78
CA ASP A 99 0.06 -1.11 -2.01
C ASP A 99 -0.21 -2.58 -2.36
N ASP A 100 0.78 -3.27 -2.93
CA ASP A 100 0.74 -4.69 -3.25
C ASP A 100 2.16 -5.24 -3.42
N TYR A 101 2.29 -6.56 -3.54
CA TYR A 101 3.53 -7.21 -3.91
C TYR A 101 3.30 -8.36 -4.90
N VAL A 102 4.33 -8.69 -5.67
CA VAL A 102 4.33 -9.81 -6.61
C VAL A 102 5.54 -10.69 -6.35
N LEU A 103 5.29 -11.97 -6.11
CA LEU A 103 6.36 -12.96 -5.88
C LEU A 103 7.02 -13.37 -7.18
N LYS A 104 8.35 -13.29 -7.24
CA LYS A 104 9.17 -13.87 -8.33
C LYS A 104 9.31 -15.41 -8.12
N PRO A 105 9.17 -16.25 -9.14
CA PRO A 105 8.86 -15.90 -10.53
C PRO A 105 7.36 -15.62 -10.75
N PHE A 106 7.05 -14.63 -11.57
CA PHE A 106 5.68 -14.26 -11.96
C PHE A 106 5.50 -14.21 -13.48
N SER A 107 4.27 -14.30 -13.94
CA SER A 107 3.97 -14.02 -15.34
C SER A 107 3.70 -12.53 -15.56
N PRO A 108 4.11 -11.94 -16.71
CA PRO A 108 3.79 -10.55 -17.03
C PRO A 108 2.28 -10.26 -16.96
N ARG A 109 1.43 -11.23 -17.30
CA ARG A 109 -0.04 -11.09 -17.18
C ARG A 109 -0.52 -10.92 -15.73
N GLN A 110 0.08 -11.66 -14.79
CA GLN A 110 -0.24 -11.49 -13.35
C GLN A 110 0.12 -10.08 -12.87
N LEU A 111 1.28 -9.57 -13.26
CA LEU A 111 1.68 -8.22 -12.90
C LEU A 111 0.73 -7.17 -13.46
N VAL A 112 0.35 -7.29 -14.75
CA VAL A 112 -0.62 -6.38 -15.39
C VAL A 112 -1.96 -6.38 -14.66
N ALA A 113 -2.49 -7.55 -14.33
CA ALA A 113 -3.75 -7.67 -13.59
C ALA A 113 -3.68 -6.98 -12.22
N ARG A 114 -2.55 -7.09 -11.51
CA ARG A 114 -2.33 -6.40 -10.23
C ARG A 114 -2.20 -4.89 -10.41
N ILE A 115 -1.46 -4.43 -11.40
CA ILE A 115 -1.35 -3.01 -11.76
C ILE A 115 -2.74 -2.41 -11.99
N GLN A 116 -3.55 -3.04 -12.85
CA GLN A 116 -4.91 -2.59 -13.14
C GLN A 116 -5.79 -2.57 -11.89
N THR A 117 -5.66 -3.58 -11.03
CA THR A 117 -6.40 -3.66 -9.77
C THR A 117 -6.01 -2.54 -8.82
N VAL A 118 -4.72 -2.27 -8.64
CA VAL A 118 -4.21 -1.19 -7.78
C VAL A 118 -4.64 0.18 -8.32
N LEU A 119 -4.54 0.42 -9.62
CA LEU A 119 -4.95 1.68 -10.26
C LEU A 119 -6.47 1.93 -10.17
N ARG A 120 -7.29 0.91 -10.41
CA ARG A 120 -8.75 1.03 -10.27
C ARG A 120 -9.14 1.45 -8.86
N ARG A 121 -8.48 0.91 -7.85
CA ARG A 121 -8.71 1.31 -6.45
C ARG A 121 -8.25 2.74 -6.17
N SER A 122 -7.20 3.19 -6.84
CA SER A 122 -6.69 4.56 -6.68
C SER A 122 -7.62 5.62 -7.28
N SER A 123 -8.40 5.26 -8.30
CA SER A 123 -9.37 6.16 -8.93
C SER A 123 -10.77 6.10 -8.30
N ALA A 124 -11.17 4.97 -7.72
CA ALA A 124 -12.50 4.81 -7.13
C ALA A 124 -12.75 5.68 -5.88
N GLY A 125 -11.71 6.18 -5.21
CA GLY A 125 -11.84 7.09 -4.06
C GLY A 125 -12.13 8.55 -4.41
N ARG A 126 -12.28 8.92 -5.69
CA ARG A 126 -12.48 10.32 -6.10
C ARG A 126 -13.93 10.75 -6.25
N GLU A 127 -14.92 9.85 -6.19
CA GLU A 127 -16.31 10.17 -6.59
C GLU A 127 -17.32 10.27 -5.45
N GLN A 128 -16.99 9.99 -4.22
CA GLN A 128 -17.91 10.22 -3.10
C GLN A 128 -17.32 11.23 -2.11
N ILE A 129 -18.02 12.36 -1.96
CA ILE A 129 -17.79 13.30 -0.87
C ILE A 129 -18.29 12.60 0.41
N ALA A 130 -17.48 11.75 0.99
CA ALA A 130 -17.77 11.18 2.30
C ALA A 130 -17.60 12.28 3.35
N ALA A 131 -18.60 12.43 4.22
CA ALA A 131 -18.47 13.27 5.40
C ALA A 131 -17.39 12.68 6.33
N PRO A 132 -16.71 13.51 7.13
CA PRO A 132 -15.78 13.02 8.13
C PRO A 132 -16.44 11.99 9.05
N TYR A 133 -15.69 10.96 9.42
CA TYR A 133 -16.15 9.94 10.38
C TYR A 133 -15.71 10.33 11.79
N GLU A 134 -16.60 10.14 12.76
CA GLU A 134 -16.33 10.44 14.16
C GLU A 134 -16.58 9.21 15.03
N TYR A 135 -15.67 8.91 15.91
CA TYR A 135 -15.82 7.89 16.93
C TYR A 135 -15.05 8.26 18.19
N LYS A 136 -15.76 8.50 19.31
CA LYS A 136 -15.20 9.06 20.54
C LYS A 136 -14.46 10.39 20.23
N ASP A 137 -13.16 10.42 20.50
CA ASP A 137 -12.25 11.55 20.27
C ASP A 137 -11.52 11.49 18.92
N LEU A 138 -11.79 10.44 18.10
CA LEU A 138 -11.16 10.24 16.81
C LEU A 138 -12.01 10.85 15.70
N HIS A 139 -11.45 11.82 14.97
CA HIS A 139 -12.04 12.39 13.76
C HIS A 139 -11.20 11.95 12.56
N PHE A 140 -11.83 11.32 11.59
CA PHE A 140 -11.17 10.84 10.38
C PHE A 140 -11.77 11.49 9.14
N ASP A 141 -10.95 12.22 8.40
CA ASP A 141 -11.28 12.74 7.07
C ASP A 141 -10.77 11.77 6.00
N PRO A 142 -11.65 11.04 5.30
CA PRO A 142 -11.26 10.07 4.29
C PRO A 142 -10.70 10.72 3.02
N GLN A 143 -11.05 11.97 2.72
CA GLN A 143 -10.58 12.70 1.54
C GLN A 143 -9.14 13.17 1.74
N LEU A 144 -8.87 13.78 2.88
CA LEU A 144 -7.53 14.21 3.26
C LEU A 144 -6.68 13.05 3.77
N ARG A 145 -7.34 11.94 4.13
CA ARG A 145 -6.71 10.78 4.79
C ARG A 145 -5.96 11.18 6.06
N VAL A 146 -6.58 12.03 6.82
CA VAL A 146 -6.02 12.57 8.05
C VAL A 146 -6.90 12.20 9.23
N ILE A 147 -6.26 11.80 10.31
CA ILE A 147 -6.87 11.63 11.62
C ILE A 147 -6.53 12.84 12.47
N VAL A 148 -7.53 13.36 13.17
CA VAL A 148 -7.38 14.43 14.13
C VAL A 148 -7.93 13.97 15.47
N ARG A 149 -7.22 14.30 16.55
CA ARG A 149 -7.68 14.19 17.93
C ARG A 149 -7.46 15.50 18.66
N PRO A 150 -8.26 15.77 19.70
CA PRO A 150 -7.99 16.91 20.56
C PRO A 150 -6.56 16.86 21.12
N ASP A 151 -5.90 17.98 21.12
CA ASP A 151 -4.55 18.17 21.69
C ASP A 151 -3.43 17.30 21.07
N GLN A 152 -3.65 16.75 19.85
CA GLN A 152 -2.65 15.98 19.11
C GLN A 152 -2.45 16.55 17.70
N GLU A 153 -1.24 16.38 17.18
CA GLU A 153 -0.93 16.74 15.79
C GLU A 153 -1.71 15.81 14.83
N PRO A 154 -2.19 16.35 13.70
CA PRO A 154 -2.86 15.54 12.68
C PRO A 154 -1.98 14.41 12.14
N VAL A 155 -2.53 13.20 12.04
CA VAL A 155 -1.81 12.02 11.57
C VAL A 155 -2.28 11.63 10.18
N SER A 156 -1.34 11.62 9.22
CA SER A 156 -1.63 11.19 7.85
C SER A 156 -1.66 9.67 7.72
N LEU A 157 -2.64 9.18 6.96
CA LEU A 157 -2.79 7.77 6.62
C LEU A 157 -2.36 7.53 5.17
N THR A 158 -1.76 6.36 4.93
CA THR A 158 -1.62 5.86 3.55
C THR A 158 -3.00 5.49 3.00
N ARG A 159 -3.08 5.30 1.68
CA ARG A 159 -4.35 4.93 1.01
C ARG A 159 -4.97 3.66 1.59
N LEU A 160 -4.17 2.62 1.83
CA LEU A 160 -4.69 1.36 2.38
C LEU A 160 -5.13 1.49 3.83
N GLU A 161 -4.40 2.26 4.65
CA GLU A 161 -4.77 2.54 6.04
C GLU A 161 -6.08 3.31 6.11
N ALA A 162 -6.23 4.35 5.28
CA ALA A 162 -7.46 5.13 5.19
C ALA A 162 -8.65 4.26 4.75
N ARG A 163 -8.47 3.43 3.72
CA ARG A 163 -9.52 2.53 3.23
C ARG A 163 -9.92 1.48 4.26
N LEU A 164 -8.95 0.93 4.99
CA LEU A 164 -9.21 0.01 6.09
C LEU A 164 -10.00 0.70 7.21
N LEU A 165 -9.53 1.89 7.64
CA LEU A 165 -10.20 2.63 8.71
C LEU A 165 -11.63 3.01 8.34
N GLU A 166 -11.83 3.52 7.12
CA GLU A 166 -13.16 3.84 6.61
C GLU A 166 -14.10 2.63 6.68
N TYR A 167 -13.65 1.47 6.19
CA TYR A 167 -14.46 0.26 6.20
C TYR A 167 -14.80 -0.21 7.61
N LEU A 168 -13.85 -0.13 8.53
CA LEU A 168 -14.06 -0.47 9.93
C LEU A 168 -15.02 0.52 10.61
N MET A 169 -14.89 1.82 10.35
CA MET A 169 -15.78 2.85 10.92
C MET A 169 -17.20 2.79 10.36
N LEU A 170 -17.37 2.39 9.10
CA LEU A 170 -18.70 2.11 8.53
C LEU A 170 -19.41 0.92 9.19
N ASN A 171 -18.65 0.06 9.88
CA ASN A 171 -19.16 -1.15 10.54
C ASN A 171 -18.85 -1.14 12.05
N VAL A 172 -18.91 0.03 12.69
CA VAL A 172 -18.71 0.16 14.15
C VAL A 172 -19.59 -0.82 14.94
N GLY A 173 -19.00 -1.49 15.93
CA GLY A 173 -19.69 -2.46 16.79
C GLY A 173 -19.92 -3.83 16.13
N GLN A 174 -19.41 -4.04 14.91
CA GLN A 174 -19.50 -5.32 14.22
C GLN A 174 -18.14 -5.97 14.07
N VAL A 175 -18.10 -7.29 14.16
CA VAL A 175 -16.90 -8.07 13.83
C VAL A 175 -16.97 -8.50 12.39
N LEU A 176 -15.98 -8.07 11.61
CA LEU A 176 -15.87 -8.37 10.20
C LEU A 176 -14.92 -9.56 9.98
N PRO A 177 -15.32 -10.58 9.21
CA PRO A 177 -14.43 -11.65 8.79
C PRO A 177 -13.20 -11.12 8.06
N ALA A 178 -12.02 -11.70 8.33
CA ALA A 178 -10.78 -11.28 7.72
C ALA A 178 -10.85 -11.25 6.19
N GLU A 179 -11.46 -12.26 5.57
CA GLU A 179 -11.66 -12.33 4.13
C GLU A 179 -12.44 -11.15 3.56
N ARG A 180 -13.52 -10.74 4.25
CA ARG A 180 -14.30 -9.55 3.82
C ARG A 180 -13.50 -8.26 3.90
N ILE A 181 -12.66 -8.11 4.91
CA ILE A 181 -11.78 -6.95 5.03
C ILE A 181 -10.74 -6.98 3.91
N ILE A 182 -10.14 -8.14 3.64
CA ILE A 182 -9.18 -8.34 2.55
C ILE A 182 -9.82 -7.97 1.20
N ASP A 183 -10.98 -8.52 0.90
CA ASP A 183 -11.72 -8.23 -0.34
C ASP A 183 -12.05 -6.74 -0.48
N HIS A 184 -12.44 -6.09 0.60
CA HIS A 184 -12.72 -4.65 0.56
C HIS A 184 -11.45 -3.84 0.33
N VAL A 185 -10.36 -4.14 1.04
CA VAL A 185 -9.11 -3.36 0.98
C VAL A 185 -8.33 -3.65 -0.30
N TRP A 186 -8.17 -4.91 -0.69
CA TRP A 186 -7.35 -5.32 -1.84
C TRP A 186 -8.13 -5.89 -3.03
N GLY A 187 -9.45 -6.19 -2.88
CA GLY A 187 -10.28 -6.88 -3.88
C GLY A 187 -10.04 -8.39 -3.91
N GLN A 188 -10.84 -9.11 -4.70
CA GLN A 188 -10.96 -10.57 -4.66
C GLN A 188 -9.64 -11.35 -4.84
N ASP A 189 -8.63 -10.79 -5.53
CA ASP A 189 -7.37 -11.47 -5.80
C ASP A 189 -6.15 -10.72 -5.25
N GLY A 190 -6.34 -9.75 -4.38
CA GLY A 190 -5.31 -8.74 -4.09
C GLY A 190 -4.64 -8.79 -2.73
N GLY A 191 -5.07 -9.59 -1.79
CA GLY A 191 -4.53 -9.58 -0.44
C GLY A 191 -4.54 -10.95 0.22
N ASN A 192 -3.89 -11.04 1.37
CA ASN A 192 -3.94 -12.23 2.22
C ASN A 192 -4.01 -11.85 3.71
N THR A 193 -4.16 -12.85 4.56
CA THR A 193 -4.30 -12.65 6.01
C THR A 193 -3.07 -11.98 6.63
N GLU A 194 -1.86 -12.25 6.13
CA GLU A 194 -0.64 -11.64 6.64
C GLU A 194 -0.57 -10.15 6.28
N MET A 195 -0.91 -9.79 5.04
CA MET A 195 -1.05 -8.39 4.63
C MET A 195 -2.04 -7.64 5.52
N LEU A 196 -3.18 -8.25 5.83
CA LEU A 196 -4.18 -7.65 6.72
C LEU A 196 -3.62 -7.44 8.13
N ARG A 197 -2.93 -8.43 8.70
CA ARG A 197 -2.31 -8.30 10.03
C ARG A 197 -1.34 -7.12 10.10
N GLN A 198 -0.48 -6.98 9.08
CA GLN A 198 0.49 -5.88 9.01
C GLN A 198 -0.20 -4.52 8.82
N LEU A 199 -1.24 -4.45 8.00
CA LEU A 199 -2.00 -3.22 7.81
C LEU A 199 -2.73 -2.81 9.10
N ILE A 200 -3.36 -3.75 9.80
CA ILE A 200 -3.97 -3.53 11.12
C ILE A 200 -2.93 -3.04 12.13
N ARG A 201 -1.75 -3.68 12.18
CA ARG A 201 -0.68 -3.27 13.09
C ARG A 201 -0.25 -1.82 12.84
N ARG A 202 -0.04 -1.44 11.58
CA ARG A 202 0.34 -0.07 11.21
C ARG A 202 -0.76 0.93 11.55
N LEU A 203 -2.00 0.60 11.24
CA LEU A 203 -3.13 1.47 11.56
C LEU A 203 -3.24 1.68 13.07
N ARG A 204 -3.11 0.62 13.89
CA ARG A 204 -3.09 0.72 15.35
C ARG A 204 -2.01 1.67 15.86
N LEU A 205 -0.78 1.59 15.31
CA LEU A 205 0.32 2.51 15.68
C LEU A 205 -0.02 3.98 15.46
N LYS A 206 -1.00 4.28 14.61
CA LYS A 206 -1.44 5.64 14.29
C LYS A 206 -2.70 6.08 15.05
N ILE A 207 -3.58 5.12 15.40
CA ILE A 207 -4.88 5.45 15.96
C ILE A 207 -5.08 5.03 17.41
N GLU A 208 -4.33 4.05 17.92
CA GLU A 208 -4.46 3.61 19.32
C GLU A 208 -3.60 4.47 20.24
N ILE A 209 -4.13 4.76 21.41
CA ILE A 209 -3.36 5.45 22.46
C ILE A 209 -2.38 4.48 23.12
N TYR A 210 -2.84 3.25 23.35
CA TYR A 210 -2.06 2.16 23.95
C TYR A 210 -1.90 1.01 22.97
N HIS A 211 -0.72 0.89 22.36
CA HIS A 211 -0.46 -0.09 21.30
C HIS A 211 -0.56 -1.55 21.77
N ASP A 212 -0.21 -1.81 23.04
CA ASP A 212 -0.23 -3.16 23.62
C ASP A 212 -1.63 -3.59 24.07
N GLN A 213 -2.56 -2.64 24.21
CA GLN A 213 -3.95 -2.88 24.57
C GLN A 213 -4.88 -2.10 23.63
N PRO A 214 -5.07 -2.56 22.38
CA PRO A 214 -5.86 -1.84 21.41
C PRO A 214 -7.34 -1.80 21.83
N GLU A 215 -7.90 -0.60 21.93
CA GLU A 215 -9.29 -0.37 22.28
C GLU A 215 -10.19 -0.14 21.06
N LEU A 216 -9.63 0.41 19.98
CA LEU A 216 -10.40 0.78 18.78
C LEU A 216 -10.54 -0.40 17.84
N ILE A 217 -9.43 -1.05 17.48
CA ILE A 217 -9.46 -2.22 16.60
C ILE A 217 -9.17 -3.48 17.43
N GLN A 218 -10.16 -4.31 17.62
CA GLN A 218 -10.02 -5.58 18.36
C GLN A 218 -9.89 -6.76 17.40
N ASN A 219 -9.08 -7.74 17.79
CA ASN A 219 -8.95 -9.01 17.07
C ASN A 219 -9.79 -10.06 17.79
N LEU A 220 -10.71 -10.67 17.07
CA LEU A 220 -11.45 -11.85 17.56
C LEU A 220 -10.86 -13.10 16.89
N PRO A 221 -10.08 -13.91 17.64
CA PRO A 221 -9.39 -15.08 17.10
C PRO A 221 -10.34 -16.02 16.36
N GLY A 222 -9.96 -16.43 15.16
CA GLY A 222 -10.75 -17.33 14.30
C GLY A 222 -11.95 -16.68 13.60
N VAL A 223 -12.25 -15.40 13.87
CA VAL A 223 -13.38 -14.68 13.27
C VAL A 223 -12.88 -13.52 12.39
N GLY A 224 -12.18 -12.55 12.98
CA GLY A 224 -11.73 -11.38 12.24
C GLY A 224 -11.44 -10.17 13.13
N TYR A 225 -11.78 -8.97 12.65
CA TYR A 225 -11.53 -7.72 13.37
C TYR A 225 -12.79 -6.88 13.49
N GLY A 226 -12.91 -6.18 14.63
CA GLY A 226 -13.99 -5.23 14.86
C GLY A 226 -13.46 -3.88 15.34
N PHE A 227 -14.23 -2.82 15.09
CA PHE A 227 -13.95 -1.46 15.53
C PHE A 227 -14.97 -1.04 16.57
N GLY A 228 -14.50 -0.68 17.75
CA GLY A 228 -15.40 -0.28 18.85
C GLY A 228 -16.31 -1.40 19.37
N VAL A 229 -15.82 -2.65 19.35
CA VAL A 229 -16.54 -3.85 19.84
C VAL A 229 -16.15 -4.19 21.25
#